data_939b69f41cd0e89547130240ce668268
#
_entry.id   939b69f41cd0e89547130240ce668268
#
_cell.length_a   1.000
_cell.length_b   1.000
_cell.length_c   1.000
_cell.angle_alpha   90.00
_cell.angle_beta   90.00
_cell.angle_gamma   90.00
#
_symmetry.space_group_name_H-M   'P 1'
#
loop_
_entity.id
_entity.type
_entity.pdbx_description
1 polymer ?
#
loop_
_entity_poly.entity_id
_entity_poly.type
_entity_poly.pdbx_seq_one_letter_code
_entity_poly.pdbx_strand_id
1 'polypeptide(L)'
;MTNPVAAGGCPQGVKLGVDVGTVRVGVAICDRDSILATPYKTLDRNPKKNSDVRVIARLAEELGAVQVFVGLPRTLKGEEHASARMATDYAQLLAAELSSRGLAVPVNLVDERLSSVTAHRNLHEAGMSSRDHRKVVDQVAAAGILQHAIDMQKARGADVGSRVTAPSPSVDLGAGGLDESVRAISADTARSSDNGRQQ
;
A
#
# COMPACT_ATOMS: atom_id res chain seq x y z
N MET A 1 -8.33 5.20 20.59
CA MET A 1 -8.39 3.87 21.23
C MET A 1 -7.46 2.97 20.42
N THR A 2 -6.26 2.74 20.94
CA THR A 2 -5.25 1.88 20.33
C THR A 2 -5.65 0.43 20.55
N ASN A 3 -5.95 -0.27 19.45
CA ASN A 3 -6.21 -1.70 19.48
C ASN A 3 -4.89 -2.42 19.81
N PRO A 4 -4.76 -3.18 20.90
CA PRO A 4 -3.51 -3.88 21.22
C PRO A 4 -3.31 -4.98 20.18
N VAL A 5 -2.26 -4.86 19.39
CA VAL A 5 -1.75 -5.96 18.57
C VAL A 5 -1.26 -7.01 19.54
N ALA A 6 -2.05 -8.06 19.73
CA ALA A 6 -1.61 -9.23 20.47
C ALA A 6 -0.37 -9.80 19.76
N ALA A 7 0.73 -9.94 20.47
CA ALA A 7 1.96 -10.50 19.96
C ALA A 7 1.68 -11.89 19.38
N GLY A 8 1.76 -12.03 18.04
CA GLY A 8 1.67 -13.29 17.33
C GLY A 8 0.31 -13.69 16.75
N GLY A 9 -0.77 -12.90 16.94
CA GLY A 9 -2.10 -13.20 16.40
C GLY A 9 -2.44 -12.40 15.14
N CYS A 10 -3.40 -12.91 14.34
CA CYS A 10 -3.96 -12.15 13.22
C CYS A 10 -4.72 -10.93 13.74
N PRO A 11 -4.57 -9.73 13.13
CA PRO A 11 -5.36 -8.58 13.53
C PRO A 11 -6.85 -8.89 13.36
N GLN A 12 -7.62 -8.66 14.44
CA GLN A 12 -9.09 -8.78 14.40
C GLN A 12 -9.70 -7.44 13.97
N GLY A 13 -10.67 -7.48 13.08
CA GLY A 13 -11.34 -6.30 12.57
C GLY A 13 -11.62 -6.36 11.07
N VAL A 14 -12.22 -5.30 10.55
CA VAL A 14 -12.51 -5.17 9.12
C VAL A 14 -11.22 -5.18 8.31
N LYS A 15 -11.20 -5.95 7.23
CA LYS A 15 -10.10 -5.99 6.27
C LYS A 15 -10.61 -5.68 4.87
N LEU A 16 -9.75 -5.12 4.04
CA LEU A 16 -10.05 -4.84 2.65
C LEU A 16 -9.30 -5.81 1.73
N GLY A 17 -9.97 -6.24 0.65
CA GLY A 17 -9.36 -6.93 -0.47
C GLY A 17 -9.37 -6.04 -1.71
N VAL A 18 -8.29 -6.05 -2.46
CA VAL A 18 -8.10 -5.21 -3.66
C VAL A 18 -7.60 -6.06 -4.82
N ASP A 19 -8.34 -6.05 -5.92
CA ASP A 19 -7.93 -6.62 -7.21
C ASP A 19 -7.58 -5.50 -8.18
N VAL A 20 -6.32 -5.43 -8.61
CA VAL A 20 -5.79 -4.31 -9.40
C VAL A 20 -5.77 -4.68 -10.88
N GLY A 21 -6.70 -4.12 -11.63
CA GLY A 21 -6.72 -4.20 -13.10
C GLY A 21 -6.10 -2.95 -13.77
N THR A 22 -5.93 -3.02 -15.09
CA THR A 22 -5.41 -1.91 -15.91
C THR A 22 -6.40 -0.76 -16.06
N VAL A 23 -7.70 -1.06 -16.04
CA VAL A 23 -8.80 -0.11 -16.26
C VAL A 23 -9.62 0.11 -15.00
N ARG A 24 -9.73 -0.90 -14.13
CA ARG A 24 -10.54 -0.88 -12.93
C ARG A 24 -9.83 -1.53 -11.76
N VAL A 25 -10.31 -1.21 -10.58
CA VAL A 25 -9.87 -1.81 -9.32
C VAL A 25 -11.09 -2.34 -8.61
N GLY A 26 -11.12 -3.64 -8.33
CA GLY A 26 -12.14 -4.28 -7.51
C GLY A 26 -11.80 -4.11 -6.03
N VAL A 27 -12.82 -3.88 -5.21
CA VAL A 27 -12.69 -3.75 -3.76
C VAL A 27 -13.71 -4.65 -3.08
N ALA A 28 -13.26 -5.37 -2.06
CA ALA A 28 -14.05 -6.19 -1.17
C ALA A 28 -13.78 -5.82 0.29
N ILE A 29 -14.72 -6.16 1.16
CA ILE A 29 -14.61 -5.96 2.61
C ILE A 29 -14.99 -7.25 3.32
N CYS A 30 -14.50 -7.45 4.55
CA CYS A 30 -15.04 -8.49 5.43
C CYS A 30 -15.72 -7.89 6.66
N ASP A 31 -16.47 -8.73 7.38
CA ASP A 31 -17.00 -8.39 8.69
C ASP A 31 -15.88 -8.20 9.75
N ARG A 32 -16.24 -7.69 10.92
CA ARG A 32 -15.30 -7.45 12.02
C ARG A 32 -14.68 -8.71 12.58
N ASP A 33 -15.37 -9.84 12.46
CA ASP A 33 -14.90 -11.14 12.94
C ASP A 33 -14.01 -11.83 11.90
N SER A 34 -13.83 -11.18 10.74
CA SER A 34 -13.04 -11.70 9.61
C SER A 34 -13.52 -13.10 9.18
N ILE A 35 -14.84 -13.29 9.05
CA ILE A 35 -15.45 -14.57 8.68
C ILE A 35 -15.66 -14.63 7.17
N LEU A 36 -16.34 -13.62 6.61
CA LEU A 36 -16.79 -13.64 5.23
C LEU A 36 -16.36 -12.36 4.49
N ALA A 37 -15.70 -12.55 3.35
CA ALA A 37 -15.40 -11.47 2.42
C ALA A 37 -16.58 -11.26 1.47
N THR A 38 -17.01 -10.03 1.32
CA THR A 38 -18.11 -9.62 0.43
C THR A 38 -17.63 -8.62 -0.61
N PRO A 39 -18.09 -8.73 -1.88
CA PRO A 39 -17.90 -7.71 -2.89
C PRO A 39 -18.41 -6.35 -2.41
N TYR A 40 -17.65 -5.29 -2.65
CA TYR A 40 -18.04 -3.96 -2.16
C TYR A 40 -18.19 -2.94 -3.28
N LYS A 41 -17.12 -2.65 -4.02
CA LYS A 41 -17.12 -1.59 -5.03
C LYS A 41 -16.09 -1.84 -6.13
N THR A 42 -16.37 -1.34 -7.34
CA THR A 42 -15.38 -1.21 -8.42
C THR A 42 -15.09 0.26 -8.65
N LEU A 43 -13.82 0.61 -8.73
CA LEU A 43 -13.33 1.95 -9.00
C LEU A 43 -12.69 2.00 -10.39
N ASP A 44 -12.84 3.13 -11.09
CA ASP A 44 -12.10 3.36 -12.32
C ASP A 44 -10.63 3.65 -11.97
N ARG A 45 -9.72 2.95 -12.64
CA ARG A 45 -8.28 3.13 -12.44
C ARG A 45 -7.80 4.47 -12.98
N ASN A 46 -7.10 5.25 -12.19
CA ASN A 46 -6.54 6.54 -12.60
C ASN A 46 -5.04 6.65 -12.25
N PRO A 47 -4.14 6.08 -13.10
CA PRO A 47 -2.71 6.06 -12.81
C PRO A 47 -2.06 7.45 -12.73
N LYS A 48 -2.68 8.47 -13.37
CA LYS A 48 -2.12 9.84 -13.36
C LYS A 48 -2.43 10.60 -12.07
N LYS A 49 -3.63 10.41 -11.52
CA LYS A 49 -4.11 11.14 -10.34
C LYS A 49 -4.17 10.29 -9.08
N ASN A 50 -4.08 8.97 -9.19
CA ASN A 50 -4.25 8.02 -8.10
C ASN A 50 -5.51 8.28 -7.25
N SER A 51 -6.61 8.72 -7.91
CA SER A 51 -7.87 9.02 -7.22
C SER A 51 -8.52 7.79 -6.63
N ASP A 52 -8.37 6.65 -7.28
CA ASP A 52 -8.80 5.33 -6.81
C ASP A 52 -8.06 4.93 -5.54
N VAL A 53 -6.76 5.14 -5.44
CA VAL A 53 -5.94 4.89 -4.25
C VAL A 53 -6.46 5.72 -3.06
N ARG A 54 -6.73 7.02 -3.29
CA ARG A 54 -7.28 7.90 -2.23
C ARG A 54 -8.67 7.47 -1.77
N VAL A 55 -9.50 6.95 -2.68
CA VAL A 55 -10.83 6.42 -2.31
C VAL A 55 -10.68 5.18 -1.42
N ILE A 56 -9.76 4.26 -1.74
CA ILE A 56 -9.52 3.07 -0.91
C ILE A 56 -8.94 3.46 0.46
N ALA A 57 -8.00 4.40 0.50
CA ALA A 57 -7.44 4.87 1.77
C ALA A 57 -8.50 5.52 2.67
N ARG A 58 -9.40 6.33 2.09
CA ARG A 58 -10.56 6.89 2.81
C ARG A 58 -11.50 5.80 3.31
N LEU A 59 -11.79 4.81 2.47
CA LEU A 59 -12.62 3.68 2.86
C LEU A 59 -12.01 2.91 4.04
N ALA A 60 -10.69 2.68 4.01
CA ALA A 60 -9.98 2.03 5.12
C ALA A 60 -10.11 2.84 6.43
N GLU A 61 -10.04 4.18 6.34
CA GLU A 61 -10.23 5.08 7.46
C GLU A 61 -11.66 5.03 8.00
N GLU A 62 -12.66 5.18 7.13
CA GLU A 62 -14.09 5.21 7.46
C GLU A 62 -14.56 3.90 8.12
N LEU A 63 -14.06 2.76 7.64
CA LEU A 63 -14.40 1.43 8.17
C LEU A 63 -13.55 1.02 9.36
N GLY A 64 -12.51 1.79 9.72
CA GLY A 64 -11.55 1.39 10.73
C GLY A 64 -10.83 0.09 10.35
N ALA A 65 -10.45 -0.04 9.08
CA ALA A 65 -9.81 -1.25 8.59
C ALA A 65 -8.48 -1.50 9.32
N VAL A 66 -8.26 -2.76 9.68
CA VAL A 66 -7.03 -3.19 10.37
C VAL A 66 -5.96 -3.71 9.41
N GLN A 67 -6.33 -4.02 8.16
CA GLN A 67 -5.42 -4.56 7.16
C GLN A 67 -6.00 -4.43 5.74
N VAL A 68 -5.12 -4.31 4.74
CA VAL A 68 -5.47 -4.36 3.32
C VAL A 68 -4.67 -5.45 2.63
N PHE A 69 -5.35 -6.30 1.87
CA PHE A 69 -4.75 -7.32 1.02
C PHE A 69 -4.88 -6.92 -0.46
N VAL A 70 -3.77 -6.94 -1.18
CA VAL A 70 -3.74 -6.69 -2.63
C VAL A 70 -3.35 -7.99 -3.33
N GLY A 71 -4.13 -8.40 -4.31
CA GLY A 71 -3.85 -9.58 -5.11
C GLY A 71 -2.57 -9.41 -5.93
N LEU A 72 -1.69 -10.42 -5.86
CA LEU A 72 -0.47 -10.49 -6.66
C LEU A 72 -0.65 -11.57 -7.72
N PRO A 73 -0.97 -11.22 -8.97
CA PRO A 73 -1.11 -12.20 -10.03
C PRO A 73 0.24 -12.84 -10.33
N ARG A 74 0.25 -14.18 -10.37
CA ARG A 74 1.42 -14.96 -10.78
C ARG A 74 1.00 -15.96 -11.84
N THR A 75 1.42 -15.78 -13.08
CA THR A 75 1.23 -16.74 -14.14
C THR A 75 2.52 -17.51 -14.46
N LEU A 76 2.41 -18.61 -15.21
CA LEU A 76 3.55 -19.49 -15.52
C LEU A 76 4.34 -19.05 -16.76
N LYS A 77 3.99 -17.93 -17.40
CA LYS A 77 4.61 -17.46 -18.66
C LYS A 77 4.81 -15.95 -18.64
N GLY A 78 6.03 -15.51 -18.82
CA GLY A 78 6.62 -14.19 -19.10
C GLY A 78 5.83 -12.86 -19.13
N GLU A 79 4.51 -12.88 -19.30
CA GLU A 79 3.63 -11.70 -19.20
C GLU A 79 3.29 -11.32 -17.74
N GLU A 80 3.69 -12.17 -16.83
CA GLU A 80 3.50 -12.03 -15.38
C GLU A 80 4.07 -10.77 -14.80
N HIS A 81 5.23 -10.36 -15.33
CA HIS A 81 5.99 -9.27 -14.71
C HIS A 81 5.24 -7.93 -14.75
N ALA A 82 4.45 -7.65 -15.78
CA ALA A 82 3.72 -6.39 -15.89
C ALA A 82 2.57 -6.28 -14.89
N SER A 83 1.72 -7.32 -14.78
CA SER A 83 0.58 -7.31 -13.86
C SER A 83 1.02 -7.41 -12.39
N ALA A 84 2.02 -8.26 -12.10
CA ALA A 84 2.59 -8.36 -10.76
C ALA A 84 3.28 -7.05 -10.33
N ARG A 85 4.02 -6.41 -11.24
CA ARG A 85 4.62 -5.12 -11.00
C ARG A 85 3.56 -4.05 -10.75
N MET A 86 2.52 -3.99 -11.59
CA MET A 86 1.41 -3.06 -11.41
C MET A 86 0.73 -3.22 -10.03
N ALA A 87 0.47 -4.45 -9.59
CA ALA A 87 -0.10 -4.73 -8.28
C ALA A 87 0.85 -4.30 -7.14
N THR A 88 2.15 -4.55 -7.29
CA THR A 88 3.16 -4.13 -6.31
C THR A 88 3.28 -2.61 -6.23
N ASP A 89 3.38 -1.91 -7.37
CA ASP A 89 3.45 -0.46 -7.43
C ASP A 89 2.18 0.17 -6.83
N TYR A 90 1.02 -0.43 -7.11
CA TYR A 90 -0.25 0.01 -6.53
C TYR A 90 -0.29 -0.16 -5.01
N ALA A 91 0.15 -1.30 -4.50
CA ALA A 91 0.20 -1.56 -3.07
C ALA A 91 1.15 -0.59 -2.33
N GLN A 92 2.27 -0.21 -2.96
CA GLN A 92 3.19 0.81 -2.43
C GLN A 92 2.54 2.20 -2.38
N LEU A 93 1.84 2.61 -3.43
CA LEU A 93 1.10 3.87 -3.46
C LEU A 93 0.01 3.90 -2.39
N LEU A 94 -0.70 2.79 -2.20
CA LEU A 94 -1.73 2.69 -1.16
C LEU A 94 -1.14 2.73 0.24
N ALA A 95 -0.02 2.05 0.48
CA ALA A 95 0.68 2.10 1.76
C ALA A 95 1.19 3.52 2.07
N ALA A 96 1.71 4.24 1.07
CA ALA A 96 2.14 5.63 1.21
C ALA A 96 0.96 6.56 1.51
N GLU A 97 -0.17 6.41 0.82
CA GLU A 97 -1.38 7.21 1.05
C GLU A 97 -1.96 6.97 2.45
N LEU A 98 -2.02 5.72 2.92
CA LEU A 98 -2.45 5.38 4.28
C LEU A 98 -1.53 6.02 5.33
N SER A 99 -0.22 5.90 5.13
CA SER A 99 0.78 6.51 6.01
C SER A 99 0.68 8.04 6.05
N SER A 100 0.46 8.70 4.91
CA SER A 100 0.29 10.16 4.84
C SER A 100 -0.94 10.67 5.59
N ARG A 101 -1.95 9.81 5.77
CA ARG A 101 -3.14 10.06 6.60
C ARG A 101 -2.94 9.73 8.08
N GLY A 102 -1.76 9.29 8.48
CA GLY A 102 -1.49 8.83 9.84
C GLY A 102 -2.11 7.47 10.19
N LEU A 103 -2.52 6.69 9.19
CA LEU A 103 -3.14 5.38 9.38
C LEU A 103 -2.07 4.28 9.38
N ALA A 104 -1.93 3.57 10.50
CA ALA A 104 -1.01 2.44 10.65
C ALA A 104 -1.64 1.13 10.13
N VAL A 105 -2.26 1.18 8.95
CA VAL A 105 -2.92 0.03 8.32
C VAL A 105 -1.93 -0.69 7.40
N PRO A 106 -1.53 -1.94 7.70
CA PRO A 106 -0.62 -2.69 6.86
C PRO A 106 -1.27 -3.07 5.52
N VAL A 107 -0.46 -3.01 4.46
CA VAL A 107 -0.82 -3.49 3.12
C VAL A 107 0.03 -4.72 2.82
N ASN A 108 -0.62 -5.84 2.50
CA ASN A 108 0.05 -7.10 2.20
C ASN A 108 -0.31 -7.57 0.77
N LEU A 109 0.70 -8.03 0.04
CA LEU A 109 0.51 -8.71 -1.25
C LEU A 109 0.22 -10.19 -1.02
N VAL A 110 -0.83 -10.71 -1.62
CA VAL A 110 -1.25 -12.12 -1.51
C VAL A 110 -1.19 -12.80 -2.86
N ASP A 111 -0.52 -13.94 -2.94
CA ASP A 111 -0.37 -14.73 -4.16
C ASP A 111 -1.70 -15.37 -4.58
N GLU A 112 -2.21 -15.02 -5.76
CA GLU A 112 -3.48 -15.53 -6.30
C GLU A 112 -3.46 -17.01 -6.69
N ARG A 113 -2.30 -17.63 -6.88
CA ARG A 113 -2.19 -19.04 -7.27
C ARG A 113 -2.80 -20.02 -6.29
N LEU A 114 -2.97 -19.59 -5.06
CA LEU A 114 -3.51 -20.43 -3.99
C LEU A 114 -5.03 -20.24 -3.80
N SER A 115 -5.66 -19.37 -4.59
CA SER A 115 -7.11 -19.15 -4.49
C SER A 115 -7.88 -19.95 -5.54
N SER A 116 -8.94 -20.63 -5.11
CA SER A 116 -9.92 -21.27 -5.99
C SER A 116 -10.61 -20.29 -6.94
N VAL A 117 -10.43 -18.98 -6.74
CA VAL A 117 -11.00 -17.89 -7.52
C VAL A 117 -10.41 -17.81 -8.92
N THR A 118 -9.15 -18.22 -9.12
CA THR A 118 -8.55 -18.30 -10.46
C THR A 118 -9.32 -19.27 -11.37
N ALA A 119 -9.84 -20.36 -10.81
CA ALA A 119 -10.68 -21.29 -11.55
C ALA A 119 -12.04 -20.69 -11.92
N HIS A 120 -12.64 -19.89 -11.05
CA HIS A 120 -13.90 -19.18 -11.31
C HIS A 120 -13.73 -18.00 -12.30
N ARG A 121 -12.61 -17.30 -12.28
CA ARG A 121 -12.31 -16.21 -13.22
C ARG A 121 -12.27 -16.71 -14.67
N ASN A 122 -11.59 -17.85 -14.89
CA ASN A 122 -11.48 -18.46 -16.22
C ASN A 122 -12.82 -18.98 -16.77
N LEU A 123 -13.76 -19.35 -15.89
CA LEU A 123 -15.11 -19.76 -16.31
C LEU A 123 -16.03 -18.59 -16.65
N HIS A 124 -15.84 -17.41 -16.02
CA HIS A 124 -16.65 -16.22 -16.28
C HIS A 124 -16.22 -15.41 -17.49
N GLU A 125 -14.95 -15.46 -17.89
CA GLU A 125 -14.46 -14.77 -19.10
C GLU A 125 -15.03 -15.35 -20.40
N ALA A 126 -15.53 -16.56 -20.36
CA ALA A 126 -16.03 -17.26 -21.53
C ALA A 126 -17.47 -16.90 -21.98
N GLY A 127 -18.22 -16.09 -21.24
CA GLY A 127 -19.66 -15.98 -21.55
C GLY A 127 -20.42 -14.69 -21.31
N MET A 128 -19.84 -13.59 -20.84
CA MET A 128 -20.67 -12.41 -20.49
C MET A 128 -20.13 -11.09 -20.98
N SER A 129 -20.80 -10.52 -21.98
CA SER A 129 -20.51 -9.22 -22.56
C SER A 129 -21.48 -8.14 -22.08
N SER A 130 -21.24 -7.55 -20.91
CA SER A 130 -21.80 -6.24 -20.60
C SER A 130 -20.92 -5.50 -19.60
N ARG A 131 -20.93 -4.17 -19.66
CA ARG A 131 -20.08 -3.29 -18.85
C ARG A 131 -20.33 -3.45 -17.35
N ASP A 132 -21.56 -3.77 -16.98
CA ASP A 132 -21.97 -3.93 -15.57
C ASP A 132 -21.54 -5.30 -15.03
N HIS A 133 -21.54 -6.35 -15.85
CA HIS A 133 -21.02 -7.65 -15.46
C HIS A 133 -19.52 -7.60 -15.12
N ARG A 134 -18.71 -6.82 -15.83
CA ARG A 134 -17.27 -6.69 -15.55
C ARG A 134 -16.99 -6.03 -14.21
N LYS A 135 -17.82 -5.07 -13.79
CA LYS A 135 -17.68 -4.45 -12.45
C LYS A 135 -17.94 -5.46 -11.33
N VAL A 136 -18.93 -6.32 -11.50
CA VAL A 136 -19.23 -7.39 -10.54
C VAL A 136 -18.10 -8.40 -10.50
N VAL A 137 -17.52 -8.77 -11.64
CA VAL A 137 -16.39 -9.69 -11.72
C VAL A 137 -15.17 -9.18 -10.95
N ASP A 138 -14.81 -7.89 -11.12
CA ASP A 138 -13.69 -7.28 -10.40
C ASP A 138 -13.90 -7.30 -8.88
N GLN A 139 -15.14 -7.06 -8.40
CA GLN A 139 -15.47 -7.13 -6.98
C GLN A 139 -15.43 -8.55 -6.43
N VAL A 140 -15.92 -9.52 -7.21
CA VAL A 140 -15.89 -10.95 -6.84
C VAL A 140 -14.44 -11.45 -6.77
N ALA A 141 -13.58 -11.01 -7.69
CA ALA A 141 -12.15 -11.32 -7.65
C ALA A 141 -11.51 -10.77 -6.37
N ALA A 142 -11.78 -9.49 -6.03
CA ALA A 142 -11.30 -8.88 -4.79
C ALA A 142 -11.81 -9.62 -3.53
N ALA A 143 -13.08 -10.08 -3.53
CA ALA A 143 -13.63 -10.87 -2.43
C ALA A 143 -12.93 -12.22 -2.30
N GLY A 144 -12.61 -12.87 -3.40
CA GLY A 144 -11.85 -14.11 -3.38
C GLY A 144 -10.43 -13.96 -2.85
N ILE A 145 -9.72 -12.89 -3.22
CA ILE A 145 -8.40 -12.55 -2.67
C ILE A 145 -8.50 -12.37 -1.16
N LEU A 146 -9.48 -11.59 -0.70
CA LEU A 146 -9.68 -11.32 0.72
C LEU A 146 -10.05 -12.58 1.50
N GLN A 147 -10.98 -13.39 0.98
CA GLN A 147 -11.38 -14.65 1.63
C GLN A 147 -10.20 -15.59 1.77
N HIS A 148 -9.42 -15.74 0.70
CA HIS A 148 -8.22 -16.56 0.73
C HIS A 148 -7.22 -16.11 1.81
N ALA A 149 -6.98 -14.80 1.91
CA ALA A 149 -6.10 -14.23 2.94
C ALA A 149 -6.63 -14.52 4.36
N ILE A 150 -7.93 -14.34 4.58
CA ILE A 150 -8.60 -14.64 5.85
C ILE A 150 -8.45 -16.13 6.21
N ASP A 151 -8.72 -17.01 5.26
CA ASP A 151 -8.65 -18.47 5.49
C ASP A 151 -7.20 -18.91 5.81
N MET A 152 -6.22 -18.33 5.10
CA MET A 152 -4.81 -18.57 5.40
C MET A 152 -4.41 -18.04 6.78
N GLN A 153 -4.87 -16.85 7.17
CA GLN A 153 -4.62 -16.30 8.50
C GLN A 153 -5.19 -17.21 9.59
N LYS A 154 -6.42 -17.69 9.44
CA LYS A 154 -7.06 -18.62 10.36
C LYS A 154 -6.30 -19.94 10.45
N ALA A 155 -5.90 -20.50 9.32
CA ALA A 155 -5.19 -21.79 9.28
C ALA A 155 -3.79 -21.70 9.91
N ARG A 156 -3.10 -20.56 9.77
CA ARG A 156 -1.73 -20.38 10.26
C ARG A 156 -1.65 -19.75 11.65
N GLY A 157 -2.72 -19.11 12.12
CA GLY A 157 -2.71 -18.31 13.33
C GLY A 157 -1.77 -17.10 13.28
N ALA A 158 -1.36 -16.69 12.08
CA ALA A 158 -0.36 -15.65 11.85
C ALA A 158 -0.71 -14.80 10.61
N ASP A 159 -0.08 -13.64 10.49
CA ASP A 159 -0.22 -12.77 9.32
C ASP A 159 0.27 -13.48 8.04
N VAL A 160 -0.31 -13.10 6.90
CA VAL A 160 -0.05 -13.73 5.60
C VAL A 160 0.24 -12.71 4.52
N GLY A 161 0.89 -13.19 3.46
CA GLY A 161 1.33 -12.36 2.35
C GLY A 161 2.63 -11.61 2.62
N SER A 162 3.09 -10.88 1.61
CA SER A 162 4.30 -10.05 1.71
C SER A 162 3.91 -8.63 2.08
N ARG A 163 4.33 -8.17 3.26
CA ARG A 163 4.06 -6.81 3.71
C ARG A 163 4.76 -5.80 2.81
N VAL A 164 4.04 -4.78 2.39
CA VAL A 164 4.56 -3.67 1.60
C VAL A 164 4.94 -2.54 2.54
N THR A 165 6.16 -2.07 2.40
CA THR A 165 6.63 -0.87 3.10
C THR A 165 6.33 0.34 2.22
N ALA A 166 5.74 1.39 2.79
CA ALA A 166 5.66 2.67 2.09
C ALA A 166 7.09 3.11 1.71
N PRO A 167 7.32 3.61 0.50
CA PRO A 167 8.61 4.19 0.18
C PRO A 167 8.89 5.27 1.22
N SER A 168 10.05 5.21 1.86
CA SER A 168 10.50 6.27 2.75
C SER A 168 10.44 7.58 1.97
N PRO A 169 9.91 8.68 2.54
CA PRO A 169 10.05 9.97 1.89
C PRO A 169 11.54 10.16 1.67
N SER A 170 11.96 10.25 0.41
CA SER A 170 13.30 10.66 0.07
C SER A 170 13.48 12.03 0.72
N VAL A 171 14.23 12.09 1.81
CA VAL A 171 14.73 13.35 2.33
C VAL A 171 15.70 13.81 1.27
N ASP A 172 15.18 14.60 0.34
CA ASP A 172 16.01 15.39 -0.54
C ASP A 172 16.73 16.39 0.35
N LEU A 173 17.86 15.97 0.91
CA LEU A 173 18.84 16.87 1.49
C LEU A 173 19.42 17.63 0.31
N GLY A 174 18.64 18.61 -0.17
CA GLY A 174 19.11 19.60 -1.09
C GLY A 174 20.46 20.06 -0.59
N ALA A 175 21.51 19.72 -1.33
CA ALA A 175 22.83 20.30 -1.17
C ALA A 175 22.69 21.78 -1.48
N GLY A 176 22.13 22.52 -0.51
CA GLY A 176 22.19 23.97 -0.42
C GLY A 176 23.65 24.31 -0.20
N GLY A 177 24.28 24.84 -1.24
CA GLY A 177 25.64 25.30 -1.20
C GLY A 177 25.88 26.17 0.04
N LEU A 178 26.83 25.75 0.83
CA LEU A 178 27.39 26.59 1.87
C LEU A 178 28.06 27.76 1.15
N ASP A 179 27.40 28.91 1.23
CA ASP A 179 27.94 30.21 0.82
C ASP A 179 29.29 30.41 1.50
N GLU A 180 30.33 30.52 0.66
CA GLU A 180 31.73 30.71 1.03
C GLU A 180 32.03 32.11 1.57
N SER A 181 31.01 32.88 1.95
CA SER A 181 31.12 34.28 2.41
C SER A 181 31.30 34.46 3.93
N VAL A 182 31.41 33.40 4.73
CA VAL A 182 31.61 33.51 6.20
C VAL A 182 33.07 33.28 6.66
N ARG A 183 34.03 33.10 5.74
CA ARG A 183 35.46 32.91 6.12
C ARG A 183 36.32 34.15 6.14
N ALA A 184 35.79 35.37 6.02
CA ALA A 184 36.58 36.58 5.92
C ALA A 184 36.51 37.51 7.15
N ILE A 185 35.99 37.13 8.31
CA ILE A 185 35.91 38.02 9.49
C ILE A 185 36.58 37.43 10.75
N SER A 186 37.68 36.72 10.60
CA SER A 186 38.42 36.24 11.79
C SER A 186 39.96 36.35 11.65
N ALA A 187 40.46 37.33 10.94
CA ALA A 187 41.89 37.48 10.77
C ALA A 187 42.42 38.94 11.01
N ASP A 188 41.68 39.78 11.72
CA ASP A 188 42.18 41.16 11.99
C ASP A 188 41.93 41.62 13.44
N THR A 189 42.33 40.80 14.41
CA THR A 189 42.39 41.26 15.82
C THR A 189 43.58 40.60 16.56
N ALA A 190 44.74 40.58 15.95
CA ALA A 190 45.95 40.12 16.63
C ALA A 190 47.20 40.85 16.12
N ARG A 191 47.19 42.16 16.03
CA ARG A 191 48.43 42.96 15.90
C ARG A 191 48.18 44.39 16.39
N SER A 192 48.17 44.61 17.67
CA SER A 192 48.54 45.92 18.26
C SER A 192 48.61 45.75 19.77
N SER A 193 49.70 45.25 20.25
CA SER A 193 50.16 45.54 21.62
C SER A 193 51.59 45.01 21.77
N ASP A 194 52.51 45.67 21.21
CA ASP A 194 53.86 45.76 21.76
C ASP A 194 54.61 46.90 21.09
N ASN A 195 54.70 47.97 21.76
CA ASN A 195 55.91 48.83 21.74
C ASN A 195 55.78 49.96 22.71
N GLY A 196 56.66 50.02 23.66
CA GLY A 196 57.01 51.30 24.25
C GLY A 196 57.22 51.37 25.74
N ARG A 197 58.29 50.79 26.26
CA ARG A 197 58.94 51.29 27.43
C ARG A 197 60.43 51.34 27.13
N GLN A 198 60.94 52.59 27.03
CA GLN A 198 62.22 53.02 27.65
C GLN A 198 62.44 54.53 27.41
N GLN A 199 62.61 55.15 28.46
CA GLN A 199 63.26 56.33 28.98
C GLN A 199 62.33 57.44 29.39
#